data_a3902387dfd888320afd51907bff67b5
#
_entry.id   a3902387dfd888320afd51907bff67b5
#
_cell.length_a   1.000
_cell.length_b   1.000
_cell.length_c   1.000
_cell.angle_alpha   90.00
_cell.angle_beta   90.00
_cell.angle_gamma   90.00
#
_symmetry.space_group_name_H-M   'P 1'
#
loop_
_entity.id
_entity.type
_entity.pdbx_description
1 polymer ?
#
loop_
_entity_poly.entity_id
_entity_poly.type
_entity_poly.pdbx_seq_one_letter_code
_entity_poly.pdbx_strand_id
1 'polypeptide(L)'
;MQRRLTLICVLCVLFVPLAGYSAAAQPRPAGLPFQVYLPIVRGPPAPPNPFGFDLRTHINNAVIGYVTGANPKWTRAGDVLWSDIEPVRGGGYRWEVLAQVEANVRRLRSAGVEPTLVVQRSPAWAQRTPGRLCSPPKPEYVGDFVKFMAALAARYSSGDAAVHYWEIWNEPDFSPAEAPDVGGYGCWADSSLPYHGGAYYGEVLKRIYPAIKAADPNAVVLGGALYYFWPDDSVSRSFLDGILSTGAGNAMDALSFHAYGAWGASDLLVNKTLRLRAILNSRGLTNKPLFATEIAATCGFTAPCPPNFHQTQANYAARIYAEAAALGLQGAFWFTLAINDPGFQSSQLIDDDAGKLTPRPSYYAFLNSALLLQGTRYVGPPMKVLAADQLNQVQVLTFHKDRSSFPALNGAPVTLYVLWVPQIDFPQLYNLQVPPGAQAVCADELNLNPHDPDPLQQPHFYMCSDTNNDGMIPRAVNGLPKYVEVIQ
;
A
#
# COMPACT_ATOMS: atom_id res chain seq x y z
N MET A 1 9.33 45.64 37.64
CA MET A 1 10.30 44.91 38.50
C MET A 1 9.83 43.50 38.64
N GLN A 2 10.41 42.55 37.93
CA GLN A 2 10.53 41.16 38.39
C GLN A 2 11.40 40.40 37.36
N ARG A 3 12.37 39.72 37.86
CA ARG A 3 13.54 39.20 37.16
C ARG A 3 13.25 37.87 36.45
N ARG A 4 13.76 37.77 35.23
CA ARG A 4 13.92 36.49 34.52
C ARG A 4 15.12 35.74 35.11
N LEU A 5 14.93 34.46 35.44
CA LEU A 5 16.02 33.54 35.70
C LEU A 5 16.28 32.75 34.40
N THR A 6 17.47 32.95 33.84
CA THR A 6 18.02 32.16 32.74
C THR A 6 18.94 31.12 33.37
N LEU A 7 18.62 29.83 33.11
CA LEU A 7 19.46 28.73 33.55
C LEU A 7 20.44 28.41 32.41
N ILE A 8 21.73 28.71 32.63
CA ILE A 8 22.83 28.39 31.75
C ILE A 8 23.41 27.06 32.25
N CYS A 9 23.33 25.97 31.47
CA CYS A 9 24.10 24.76 31.69
C CYS A 9 25.48 24.90 31.03
N VAL A 10 26.51 25.00 31.86
CA VAL A 10 27.92 25.00 31.43
C VAL A 10 28.38 23.53 31.30
N LEU A 11 28.79 23.15 30.09
CA LEU A 11 29.49 21.89 29.84
C LEU A 11 30.97 22.07 30.22
N CYS A 12 31.44 21.42 31.28
CA CYS A 12 32.86 21.26 31.56
C CYS A 12 33.38 20.04 30.81
N VAL A 13 34.24 20.26 29.82
CA VAL A 13 35.05 19.21 29.20
C VAL A 13 36.40 19.20 29.93
N LEU A 14 36.69 18.12 30.68
CA LEU A 14 37.98 17.88 31.27
C LEU A 14 38.80 16.97 30.33
N PHE A 15 39.91 17.51 29.82
CA PHE A 15 40.97 16.74 29.16
C PHE A 15 41.89 16.17 30.25
N VAL A 16 42.16 14.83 30.25
CA VAL A 16 43.18 14.16 31.02
C VAL A 16 44.12 13.47 30.04
N PRO A 17 45.45 13.63 30.19
CA PRO A 17 46.43 13.04 29.27
C PRO A 17 46.66 11.55 29.54
N LEU A 18 46.83 10.80 28.44
CA LEU A 18 47.16 9.38 28.43
C LEU A 18 48.62 9.16 28.92
N ALA A 19 48.79 8.55 30.04
CA ALA A 19 50.03 7.89 30.43
C ALA A 19 49.81 6.37 30.37
N GLY A 20 50.64 5.66 29.62
CA GLY A 20 50.58 4.23 29.45
C GLY A 20 50.95 3.47 30.70
N TYR A 21 50.15 2.47 31.06
CA TYR A 21 50.54 1.40 31.98
C TYR A 21 50.07 0.05 31.44
N SER A 22 51.00 -0.87 31.33
CA SER A 22 50.78 -2.30 31.16
C SER A 22 50.10 -2.87 32.40
N ALA A 23 48.96 -3.50 32.25
CA ALA A 23 48.26 -4.13 33.35
C ALA A 23 47.96 -5.60 33.05
N ALA A 24 48.38 -6.43 33.96
CA ALA A 24 48.09 -7.85 34.08
C ALA A 24 46.58 -8.09 34.22
N ALA A 25 46.11 -9.21 33.69
CA ALA A 25 44.71 -9.62 33.73
C ALA A 25 44.22 -9.80 35.18
N GLN A 26 43.19 -9.06 35.56
CA GLN A 26 42.39 -9.28 36.77
C GLN A 26 41.03 -9.93 36.37
N PRO A 27 40.46 -10.79 37.27
CA PRO A 27 39.20 -11.47 36.98
C PRO A 27 38.01 -10.49 36.96
N ARG A 28 37.09 -10.70 36.02
CA ARG A 28 35.86 -9.92 35.86
C ARG A 28 34.97 -10.05 37.10
N PRO A 29 34.43 -8.96 37.67
CA PRO A 29 33.36 -9.04 38.64
C PRO A 29 32.05 -9.46 37.98
N ALA A 30 31.25 -10.26 38.69
CA ALA A 30 29.93 -10.73 38.29
C ALA A 30 28.98 -9.58 37.92
N GLY A 31 28.20 -9.82 36.90
CA GLY A 31 27.36 -8.82 36.23
C GLY A 31 26.42 -8.04 37.13
N LEU A 32 26.25 -6.76 36.81
CA LEU A 32 25.22 -5.91 37.40
C LEU A 32 23.87 -6.25 36.75
N PRO A 33 22.78 -6.45 37.53
CA PRO A 33 21.51 -6.95 37.00
C PRO A 33 20.52 -5.88 36.51
N PHE A 34 20.96 -4.69 36.14
CA PHE A 34 20.06 -3.65 35.64
C PHE A 34 20.59 -3.00 34.38
N GLN A 35 20.14 -3.49 33.22
CA GLN A 35 20.12 -2.66 32.03
C GLN A 35 18.97 -1.66 32.15
N VAL A 36 19.30 -0.39 32.35
CA VAL A 36 18.33 0.70 32.26
C VAL A 36 18.03 0.91 30.78
N TYR A 37 16.93 0.33 30.33
CA TYR A 37 16.36 0.70 29.05
C TYR A 37 15.74 2.09 29.22
N LEU A 38 16.43 3.11 28.79
CA LEU A 38 15.79 4.41 28.57
C LEU A 38 14.76 4.20 27.44
N PRO A 39 13.48 4.54 27.67
CA PRO A 39 12.52 4.49 26.59
C PRO A 39 13.02 5.43 25.48
N ILE A 40 13.30 4.88 24.31
CA ILE A 40 13.48 5.69 23.10
C ILE A 40 12.14 6.37 22.90
N VAL A 41 12.06 7.66 23.21
CA VAL A 41 10.92 8.50 22.85
C VAL A 41 10.94 8.57 21.32
N ARG A 42 10.30 7.61 20.67
CA ARG A 42 10.02 7.71 19.23
C ARG A 42 9.05 8.87 19.09
N GLY A 43 9.37 9.84 18.25
CA GLY A 43 8.41 10.82 17.79
C GLY A 43 7.14 10.13 17.25
N PRO A 44 6.04 10.85 17.06
CA PRO A 44 4.85 10.26 16.46
C PRO A 44 5.27 9.52 15.18
N PRO A 45 4.71 8.31 14.92
CA PRO A 45 5.04 7.57 13.71
C PRO A 45 4.77 8.45 12.50
N ALA A 46 5.66 8.38 11.49
CA ALA A 46 5.45 9.07 10.23
C ALA A 46 4.06 8.72 9.68
N PRO A 47 3.34 9.69 9.10
CA PRO A 47 2.04 9.41 8.52
C PRO A 47 2.15 8.30 7.46
N PRO A 48 1.12 7.45 7.32
CA PRO A 48 1.10 6.42 6.30
C PRO A 48 1.29 7.04 4.91
N ASN A 49 2.10 6.40 4.07
CA ASN A 49 2.24 6.74 2.66
C ASN A 49 1.67 5.58 1.84
N PRO A 50 0.39 5.63 1.40
CA PRO A 50 -0.25 4.51 0.76
C PRO A 50 0.17 4.29 -0.71
N PHE A 51 0.89 5.22 -1.33
CA PHE A 51 1.14 5.21 -2.77
C PHE A 51 2.01 4.04 -3.21
N GLY A 52 1.48 3.20 -4.10
CA GLY A 52 2.17 2.03 -4.64
C GLY A 52 1.61 1.55 -5.97
N PHE A 53 2.38 0.70 -6.64
CA PHE A 53 2.00 0.01 -7.87
C PHE A 53 2.20 -1.49 -7.73
N ASP A 54 1.35 -2.26 -8.41
CA ASP A 54 1.67 -3.63 -8.81
C ASP A 54 2.39 -3.58 -10.17
N LEU A 55 3.55 -4.20 -10.24
CA LEU A 55 4.38 -4.22 -11.44
C LEU A 55 4.35 -5.61 -12.05
N ARG A 56 3.61 -5.74 -13.15
CA ARG A 56 3.52 -6.98 -13.95
C ARG A 56 4.40 -6.93 -15.19
N THR A 57 5.38 -6.05 -15.22
CA THR A 57 6.25 -5.86 -16.38
C THR A 57 7.72 -5.86 -15.98
N HIS A 58 8.57 -6.08 -16.97
CA HIS A 58 10.00 -5.88 -16.81
C HIS A 58 10.33 -4.39 -16.65
N ILE A 59 11.04 -4.05 -15.57
CA ILE A 59 11.45 -2.67 -15.30
C ILE A 59 12.71 -2.36 -16.11
N ASN A 60 12.53 -1.77 -17.27
CA ASN A 60 13.59 -1.18 -18.07
C ASN A 60 13.81 0.31 -17.69
N ASN A 61 14.71 1.00 -18.41
CA ASN A 61 15.02 2.40 -18.12
C ASN A 61 13.84 3.36 -18.35
N ALA A 62 12.94 3.03 -19.27
CA ALA A 62 11.75 3.84 -19.52
C ALA A 62 10.73 3.67 -18.39
N VAL A 63 10.43 2.42 -18.01
CA VAL A 63 9.47 2.11 -16.92
C VAL A 63 9.94 2.72 -15.61
N ILE A 64 11.25 2.60 -15.25
CA ILE A 64 11.75 3.17 -13.99
C ILE A 64 11.62 4.70 -13.96
N GLY A 65 11.72 5.38 -15.11
CA GLY A 65 11.48 6.82 -15.20
C GLY A 65 10.08 7.22 -14.77
N TYR A 66 9.06 6.46 -15.18
CA TYR A 66 7.69 6.67 -14.73
C TYR A 66 7.48 6.33 -13.26
N VAL A 67 8.11 5.26 -12.77
CA VAL A 67 8.07 4.93 -11.35
C VAL A 67 8.66 6.06 -10.51
N THR A 68 9.86 6.54 -10.84
CA THR A 68 10.53 7.62 -10.10
C THR A 68 9.78 8.94 -10.20
N GLY A 69 9.21 9.25 -11.37
CA GLY A 69 8.39 10.46 -11.58
C GLY A 69 7.17 10.49 -10.69
N ALA A 70 6.53 9.35 -10.48
CA ALA A 70 5.37 9.23 -9.60
C ALA A 70 5.71 9.10 -8.10
N ASN A 71 6.98 8.85 -7.77
CA ASN A 71 7.51 8.76 -6.42
C ASN A 71 6.66 7.90 -5.46
N PRO A 72 6.32 6.64 -5.80
CA PRO A 72 5.58 5.78 -4.92
C PRO A 72 6.43 5.35 -3.72
N LYS A 73 5.80 4.99 -2.61
CA LYS A 73 6.51 4.36 -1.49
C LYS A 73 6.70 2.86 -1.72
N TRP A 74 5.71 2.22 -2.35
CA TRP A 74 5.56 0.78 -2.39
C TRP A 74 5.46 0.25 -3.81
N THR A 75 5.86 -1.01 -3.99
CA THR A 75 5.52 -1.76 -5.19
C THR A 75 5.42 -3.25 -4.90
N ARG A 76 4.46 -3.91 -5.55
CA ARG A 76 4.40 -5.35 -5.67
C ARG A 76 5.26 -5.72 -6.87
N ALA A 77 6.52 -6.14 -6.59
CA ALA A 77 7.60 -6.18 -7.58
C ALA A 77 7.66 -7.50 -8.36
N GLY A 78 6.82 -8.47 -8.02
CA GLY A 78 6.73 -9.75 -8.72
C GLY A 78 6.39 -10.92 -7.81
N ASP A 79 6.29 -12.08 -8.44
CA ASP A 79 5.95 -13.34 -7.81
C ASP A 79 7.20 -14.21 -7.57
N VAL A 80 7.22 -14.86 -6.42
CA VAL A 80 8.16 -15.93 -6.07
C VAL A 80 7.38 -17.24 -6.11
N LEU A 81 7.59 -18.01 -7.18
CA LEU A 81 6.87 -19.26 -7.41
C LEU A 81 7.66 -20.42 -6.80
N TRP A 82 7.19 -20.95 -5.67
CA TRP A 82 7.87 -22.08 -5.03
C TRP A 82 8.01 -23.29 -5.96
N SER A 83 7.00 -23.51 -6.82
CA SER A 83 7.03 -24.58 -7.86
C SER A 83 8.24 -24.51 -8.79
N ASP A 84 8.68 -23.30 -9.13
CA ASP A 84 9.74 -23.09 -10.10
C ASP A 84 11.12 -23.15 -9.44
N ILE A 85 11.17 -22.77 -8.17
CA ILE A 85 12.41 -22.73 -7.38
C ILE A 85 12.76 -24.10 -6.83
N GLU A 86 11.78 -24.92 -6.40
CA GLU A 86 11.99 -26.27 -5.87
C GLU A 86 11.11 -27.30 -6.59
N PRO A 87 11.29 -27.50 -7.91
CA PRO A 87 10.46 -28.43 -8.69
C PRO A 87 10.61 -29.89 -8.25
N VAL A 88 11.75 -30.25 -7.63
CA VAL A 88 12.05 -31.54 -7.07
C VAL A 88 12.34 -31.44 -5.58
N ARG A 89 11.63 -32.19 -4.75
CA ARG A 89 11.76 -32.17 -3.29
C ARG A 89 13.21 -32.50 -2.88
N GLY A 90 13.84 -31.55 -2.15
CA GLY A 90 15.22 -31.70 -1.69
C GLY A 90 16.27 -31.61 -2.79
N GLY A 91 15.90 -31.25 -4.02
CA GLY A 91 16.81 -31.03 -5.14
C GLY A 91 17.61 -29.73 -5.09
N GLY A 92 17.46 -28.95 -4.02
CA GLY A 92 18.01 -27.60 -3.88
C GLY A 92 17.11 -26.53 -4.49
N TYR A 93 17.48 -25.27 -4.23
CA TYR A 93 16.70 -24.12 -4.71
C TYR A 93 17.33 -23.51 -5.96
N ARG A 94 16.54 -23.39 -6.99
CA ARG A 94 16.91 -22.82 -8.30
C ARG A 94 16.71 -21.29 -8.29
N TRP A 95 17.57 -20.58 -7.55
CA TRP A 95 17.45 -19.14 -7.39
C TRP A 95 17.62 -18.34 -8.69
N GLU A 96 18.26 -18.91 -9.70
CA GLU A 96 18.44 -18.30 -11.02
C GLU A 96 17.13 -17.95 -11.72
N VAL A 97 16.03 -18.62 -11.38
CA VAL A 97 14.70 -18.30 -11.94
C VAL A 97 14.19 -16.93 -11.46
N LEU A 98 14.74 -16.39 -10.37
CA LEU A 98 14.40 -15.07 -9.84
C LEU A 98 15.24 -13.92 -10.42
N ALA A 99 16.14 -14.19 -11.39
CA ALA A 99 17.07 -13.18 -11.91
C ALA A 99 16.37 -11.89 -12.38
N GLN A 100 15.21 -12.04 -13.04
CA GLN A 100 14.40 -10.89 -13.48
C GLN A 100 13.76 -10.14 -12.31
N VAL A 101 13.21 -10.85 -11.32
CA VAL A 101 12.65 -10.27 -10.10
C VAL A 101 13.72 -9.50 -9.33
N GLU A 102 14.92 -10.10 -9.19
CA GLU A 102 16.06 -9.44 -8.54
C GLU A 102 16.50 -8.17 -9.27
N ALA A 103 16.53 -8.21 -10.61
CA ALA A 103 16.86 -7.02 -11.40
C ALA A 103 15.84 -5.90 -11.19
N ASN A 104 14.55 -6.23 -11.14
CA ASN A 104 13.48 -5.28 -10.83
C ASN A 104 13.65 -4.72 -9.41
N VAL A 105 13.87 -5.58 -8.42
CA VAL A 105 14.07 -5.18 -7.01
C VAL A 105 15.24 -4.20 -6.87
N ARG A 106 16.40 -4.48 -7.49
CA ARG A 106 17.56 -3.57 -7.46
C ARG A 106 17.22 -2.19 -8.01
N ARG A 107 16.52 -2.13 -9.14
CA ARG A 107 16.10 -0.85 -9.75
C ARG A 107 15.14 -0.07 -8.86
N LEU A 108 14.16 -0.75 -8.29
CA LEU A 108 13.19 -0.14 -7.38
C LEU A 108 13.84 0.41 -6.12
N ARG A 109 14.69 -0.39 -5.47
CA ARG A 109 15.41 0.05 -4.28
C ARG A 109 16.34 1.23 -4.54
N SER A 110 17.05 1.23 -5.68
CA SER A 110 17.89 2.37 -6.07
C SER A 110 17.07 3.64 -6.32
N ALA A 111 15.79 3.49 -6.63
CA ALA A 111 14.81 4.58 -6.77
C ALA A 111 14.11 4.95 -5.44
N GLY A 112 14.46 4.32 -4.31
CA GLY A 112 13.84 4.59 -3.01
C GLY A 112 12.46 3.94 -2.81
N VAL A 113 12.07 3.03 -3.69
CA VAL A 113 10.78 2.32 -3.64
C VAL A 113 10.94 1.00 -2.90
N GLU A 114 10.06 0.71 -1.95
CA GLU A 114 10.07 -0.50 -1.13
C GLU A 114 9.38 -1.65 -1.89
N PRO A 115 10.11 -2.74 -2.22
CA PRO A 115 9.52 -3.87 -2.93
C PRO A 115 8.79 -4.83 -1.99
N THR A 116 7.62 -5.30 -2.41
CA THR A 116 6.89 -6.42 -1.83
C THR A 116 6.91 -7.58 -2.83
N LEU A 117 7.19 -8.78 -2.40
CA LEU A 117 7.12 -9.99 -3.22
C LEU A 117 6.00 -10.92 -2.75
N VAL A 118 5.29 -11.51 -3.70
CA VAL A 118 4.23 -12.50 -3.45
C VAL A 118 4.83 -13.89 -3.53
N VAL A 119 4.66 -14.70 -2.48
CA VAL A 119 5.12 -16.08 -2.46
C VAL A 119 3.94 -17.02 -2.64
N GLN A 120 3.94 -17.80 -3.71
CA GLN A 120 2.81 -18.67 -4.05
C GLN A 120 3.23 -19.92 -4.85
N ARG A 121 2.23 -20.75 -5.21
CA ARG A 121 2.31 -21.96 -6.04
C ARG A 121 3.16 -23.08 -5.45
N SER A 122 2.49 -24.06 -4.87
CA SER A 122 3.18 -25.29 -4.43
C SER A 122 3.73 -26.09 -5.62
N PRO A 123 4.95 -26.64 -5.51
CA PRO A 123 5.45 -27.59 -6.49
C PRO A 123 4.57 -28.85 -6.56
N ALA A 124 4.55 -29.54 -7.70
CA ALA A 124 3.67 -30.67 -7.98
C ALA A 124 3.70 -31.74 -6.88
N TRP A 125 4.88 -31.99 -6.32
CA TRP A 125 5.06 -32.97 -5.25
C TRP A 125 4.42 -32.54 -3.91
N ALA A 126 4.20 -31.22 -3.70
CA ALA A 126 3.64 -30.68 -2.46
C ALA A 126 2.15 -30.33 -2.57
N GLN A 127 1.57 -30.28 -3.76
CA GLN A 127 0.19 -29.84 -3.99
C GLN A 127 -0.85 -30.65 -3.25
N ARG A 128 -1.72 -30.01 -2.48
CA ARG A 128 -2.90 -30.65 -1.85
C ARG A 128 -3.88 -31.14 -2.91
N THR A 129 -4.10 -30.35 -3.96
CA THR A 129 -4.88 -30.75 -5.13
C THR A 129 -3.91 -30.94 -6.30
N PRO A 130 -3.58 -32.19 -6.67
CA PRO A 130 -2.61 -32.47 -7.72
C PRO A 130 -2.98 -31.82 -9.05
N GLY A 131 -1.99 -31.27 -9.74
CA GLY A 131 -2.14 -30.62 -11.05
C GLY A 131 -2.65 -29.18 -11.00
N ARG A 132 -2.98 -28.65 -9.81
CA ARG A 132 -3.38 -27.23 -9.66
C ARG A 132 -2.22 -26.40 -9.12
N LEU A 133 -1.74 -25.46 -9.93
CA LEU A 133 -0.61 -24.58 -9.56
C LEU A 133 -0.91 -23.72 -8.33
N CYS A 134 -2.14 -23.22 -8.18
CA CYS A 134 -2.58 -22.44 -7.03
C CYS A 134 -2.81 -23.30 -5.76
N SER A 135 -2.66 -24.63 -5.82
CA SER A 135 -2.92 -25.51 -4.69
C SER A 135 -2.00 -25.21 -3.50
N PRO A 136 -2.55 -25.14 -2.27
CA PRO A 136 -1.71 -25.09 -1.07
C PRO A 136 -0.87 -26.35 -0.91
N PRO A 137 0.19 -26.32 -0.08
CA PRO A 137 0.92 -27.53 0.27
C PRO A 137 0.02 -28.51 1.03
N LYS A 138 0.28 -29.80 0.92
CA LYS A 138 -0.28 -30.80 1.82
C LYS A 138 0.28 -30.62 3.24
N PRO A 139 -0.47 -31.01 4.30
CA PRO A 139 -0.02 -30.88 5.69
C PRO A 139 1.37 -31.45 5.95
N GLU A 140 1.71 -32.62 5.35
CA GLU A 140 3.00 -33.27 5.48
C GLU A 140 4.17 -32.52 4.83
N TYR A 141 3.87 -31.58 3.90
CA TYR A 141 4.89 -30.77 3.20
C TYR A 141 4.95 -29.31 3.70
N VAL A 142 4.14 -28.92 4.67
CA VAL A 142 4.24 -27.59 5.26
C VAL A 142 5.62 -27.34 5.88
N GLY A 143 6.27 -28.38 6.41
CA GLY A 143 7.65 -28.29 6.91
C GLY A 143 8.67 -27.94 5.82
N ASP A 144 8.46 -28.40 4.60
CA ASP A 144 9.33 -28.03 3.46
C ASP A 144 9.05 -26.59 3.02
N PHE A 145 7.79 -26.16 3.03
CA PHE A 145 7.44 -24.74 2.79
C PHE A 145 8.04 -23.80 3.85
N VAL A 146 8.05 -24.19 5.12
CA VAL A 146 8.73 -23.43 6.20
C VAL A 146 10.22 -23.26 5.92
N LYS A 147 10.93 -24.34 5.50
CA LYS A 147 12.35 -24.28 5.15
C LYS A 147 12.59 -23.37 3.93
N PHE A 148 11.72 -23.48 2.92
CA PHE A 148 11.78 -22.62 1.75
C PHE A 148 11.63 -21.13 2.13
N MET A 149 10.62 -20.80 2.92
CA MET A 149 10.39 -19.41 3.37
C MET A 149 11.55 -18.85 4.21
N ALA A 150 12.15 -19.67 5.08
CA ALA A 150 13.34 -19.27 5.83
C ALA A 150 14.54 -19.03 4.92
N ALA A 151 14.77 -19.90 3.93
CA ALA A 151 15.86 -19.74 2.96
C ALA A 151 15.68 -18.52 2.08
N LEU A 152 14.44 -18.27 1.65
CA LEU A 152 14.06 -17.09 0.86
C LEU A 152 14.30 -15.80 1.66
N ALA A 153 13.79 -15.71 2.89
CA ALA A 153 13.99 -14.55 3.75
C ALA A 153 15.47 -14.30 4.05
N ALA A 154 16.25 -15.36 4.35
CA ALA A 154 17.68 -15.24 4.59
C ALA A 154 18.43 -14.72 3.35
N ARG A 155 18.07 -15.20 2.14
CA ARG A 155 18.68 -14.78 0.87
C ARG A 155 18.52 -13.28 0.62
N TYR A 156 17.36 -12.73 0.96
CA TYR A 156 17.01 -11.34 0.67
C TYR A 156 17.04 -10.43 1.90
N SER A 157 17.62 -10.86 3.02
CA SER A 157 17.69 -10.06 4.25
C SER A 157 18.60 -8.83 4.13
N SER A 158 19.47 -8.77 3.13
CA SER A 158 20.45 -7.69 2.94
C SER A 158 20.92 -7.57 1.50
N GLY A 159 21.72 -6.54 1.22
CA GLY A 159 22.28 -6.29 -0.11
C GLY A 159 21.41 -5.37 -0.96
N ASP A 160 21.78 -5.22 -2.23
CA ASP A 160 21.12 -4.35 -3.20
C ASP A 160 19.76 -4.87 -3.67
N ALA A 161 19.56 -6.19 -3.60
CA ALA A 161 18.30 -6.86 -3.89
C ALA A 161 17.53 -7.25 -2.61
N ALA A 162 17.79 -6.59 -1.47
CA ALA A 162 17.08 -6.91 -0.23
C ALA A 162 15.56 -6.68 -0.35
N VAL A 163 14.79 -7.60 0.22
CA VAL A 163 13.33 -7.54 0.31
C VAL A 163 12.92 -7.92 1.72
N HIS A 164 12.16 -7.05 2.36
CA HIS A 164 11.67 -7.30 3.72
C HIS A 164 10.16 -7.55 3.76
N TYR A 165 9.41 -7.24 2.70
CA TYR A 165 7.96 -7.38 2.65
C TYR A 165 7.56 -8.62 1.86
N TRP A 166 6.97 -9.60 2.55
CA TRP A 166 6.57 -10.89 2.01
C TRP A 166 5.08 -11.07 2.10
N GLU A 167 4.41 -11.11 0.96
CA GLU A 167 2.99 -11.40 0.89
C GLU A 167 2.78 -12.91 0.68
N ILE A 168 2.03 -13.53 1.57
CA ILE A 168 1.88 -14.97 1.58
C ILE A 168 0.64 -15.37 0.81
N TRP A 169 0.86 -15.91 -0.37
CA TRP A 169 -0.13 -16.30 -1.36
C TRP A 169 -0.80 -15.12 -2.06
N ASN A 170 -1.63 -15.44 -3.09
CA ASN A 170 -2.48 -14.50 -3.79
C ASN A 170 -3.92 -15.01 -3.78
N GLU A 171 -4.85 -14.22 -3.24
CA GLU A 171 -6.28 -14.51 -3.16
C GLU A 171 -6.62 -15.92 -2.64
N PRO A 172 -6.04 -16.35 -1.49
CA PRO A 172 -6.23 -17.70 -0.99
C PRO A 172 -7.68 -18.04 -0.67
N ASP A 173 -8.52 -17.04 -0.43
CA ASP A 173 -9.95 -17.14 -0.17
C ASP A 173 -10.80 -17.44 -1.42
N PHE A 174 -10.19 -17.52 -2.61
CA PHE A 174 -10.84 -18.04 -3.81
C PHE A 174 -10.89 -19.57 -3.80
N SER A 175 -12.05 -20.13 -4.13
CA SER A 175 -12.20 -21.58 -4.27
C SER A 175 -11.75 -22.08 -5.65
N PRO A 176 -11.30 -23.34 -5.76
CA PRO A 176 -10.99 -23.94 -7.05
C PRO A 176 -12.15 -23.98 -8.03
N ALA A 177 -13.38 -23.98 -7.54
CA ALA A 177 -14.58 -23.92 -8.36
C ALA A 177 -14.82 -22.55 -8.98
N GLU A 178 -14.38 -21.48 -8.27
CA GLU A 178 -14.49 -20.09 -8.72
C GLU A 178 -13.31 -19.63 -9.58
N ALA A 179 -12.17 -20.33 -9.47
CA ALA A 179 -10.96 -20.10 -10.27
C ALA A 179 -10.67 -21.29 -11.18
N PRO A 180 -11.49 -21.55 -12.20
CA PRO A 180 -11.24 -22.65 -13.12
C PRO A 180 -9.99 -22.35 -13.97
N ASP A 181 -8.99 -23.21 -13.89
CA ASP A 181 -7.84 -23.36 -14.81
C ASP A 181 -6.93 -22.15 -15.06
N VAL A 182 -7.19 -21.01 -14.48
CA VAL A 182 -6.34 -19.83 -14.66
C VAL A 182 -5.23 -19.83 -13.64
N GLY A 183 -4.40 -20.78 -13.63
CA GLY A 183 -3.14 -21.04 -12.98
C GLY A 183 -2.48 -20.03 -12.02
N GLY A 184 -3.17 -19.01 -11.57
CA GLY A 184 -2.58 -17.85 -10.93
C GLY A 184 -2.95 -17.56 -9.48
N TYR A 185 -4.15 -17.86 -9.01
CA TYR A 185 -4.62 -17.37 -7.70
C TYR A 185 -5.60 -18.34 -7.04
N GLY A 186 -5.83 -18.14 -5.74
CA GLY A 186 -6.84 -18.84 -4.96
C GLY A 186 -6.40 -20.20 -4.44
N CYS A 187 -7.36 -21.10 -4.39
CA CYS A 187 -7.25 -22.52 -4.13
C CYS A 187 -6.98 -22.97 -2.69
N TRP A 188 -6.89 -22.09 -1.71
CA TRP A 188 -6.92 -22.51 -0.31
C TRP A 188 -8.36 -22.68 0.17
N ALA A 189 -9.27 -21.82 -0.34
CA ALA A 189 -10.68 -21.95 -0.01
C ALA A 189 -11.28 -23.25 -0.53
N ASP A 190 -11.99 -23.92 0.36
CA ASP A 190 -12.64 -25.20 0.11
C ASP A 190 -13.90 -25.28 0.96
N SER A 191 -15.06 -25.21 0.32
CA SER A 191 -16.36 -25.21 1.00
C SER A 191 -16.66 -26.46 1.83
N SER A 192 -15.93 -27.56 1.60
CA SER A 192 -16.03 -28.78 2.39
C SER A 192 -15.31 -28.70 3.73
N LEU A 193 -14.48 -27.67 3.94
CA LEU A 193 -13.70 -27.48 5.15
C LEU A 193 -14.34 -26.43 6.09
N PRO A 194 -14.14 -26.59 7.41
CA PRO A 194 -14.48 -25.53 8.36
C PRO A 194 -13.79 -24.22 7.98
N TYR A 195 -14.56 -23.13 8.07
CA TYR A 195 -14.08 -21.79 7.70
C TYR A 195 -13.53 -21.71 6.26
N HIS A 196 -14.07 -22.49 5.34
CA HIS A 196 -13.59 -22.57 3.95
C HIS A 196 -12.07 -22.75 3.83
N GLY A 197 -11.45 -23.47 4.77
CA GLY A 197 -9.99 -23.72 4.76
C GLY A 197 -9.12 -22.61 5.36
N GLY A 198 -9.70 -21.51 5.80
CA GLY A 198 -8.95 -20.38 6.40
C GLY A 198 -8.17 -20.76 7.65
N ALA A 199 -8.69 -21.72 8.45
CA ALA A 199 -7.97 -22.24 9.61
C ALA A 199 -6.66 -22.94 9.19
N TYR A 200 -6.66 -23.68 8.09
CA TYR A 200 -5.45 -24.31 7.57
C TYR A 200 -4.41 -23.28 7.11
N TYR A 201 -4.84 -22.25 6.39
CA TYR A 201 -3.96 -21.12 6.04
C TYR A 201 -3.36 -20.47 7.30
N GLY A 202 -4.16 -20.23 8.33
CA GLY A 202 -3.70 -19.69 9.60
C GLY A 202 -2.65 -20.58 10.29
N GLU A 203 -2.84 -21.90 10.30
CA GLU A 203 -1.85 -22.85 10.85
C GLU A 203 -0.52 -22.81 10.06
N VAL A 204 -0.58 -22.64 8.75
CA VAL A 204 0.64 -22.48 7.94
C VAL A 204 1.33 -21.14 8.27
N LEU A 205 0.60 -20.03 8.37
CA LEU A 205 1.16 -18.75 8.79
C LEU A 205 1.91 -18.85 10.13
N LYS A 206 1.32 -19.51 11.13
CA LYS A 206 1.94 -19.72 12.45
C LYS A 206 3.25 -20.49 12.39
N ARG A 207 3.44 -21.33 11.38
CA ARG A 207 4.68 -22.10 11.20
C ARG A 207 5.73 -21.35 10.41
N ILE A 208 5.34 -20.59 9.37
CA ILE A 208 6.30 -19.85 8.54
C ILE A 208 6.77 -18.55 9.21
N TYR A 209 5.89 -17.86 9.94
CA TYR A 209 6.18 -16.55 10.54
C TYR A 209 7.46 -16.57 11.42
N PRO A 210 7.59 -17.45 12.43
CA PRO A 210 8.79 -17.46 13.25
C PRO A 210 10.06 -17.83 12.47
N ALA A 211 9.93 -18.66 11.43
CA ALA A 211 11.06 -19.05 10.58
C ALA A 211 11.55 -17.87 9.71
N ILE A 212 10.62 -17.09 9.14
CA ILE A 212 10.92 -15.86 8.41
C ILE A 212 11.59 -14.84 9.34
N LYS A 213 11.01 -14.59 10.52
CA LYS A 213 11.53 -13.61 11.50
C LYS A 213 12.91 -14.02 12.07
N ALA A 214 13.19 -15.31 12.19
CA ALA A 214 14.50 -15.81 12.58
C ALA A 214 15.56 -15.61 11.48
N ALA A 215 15.16 -15.73 10.23
CA ALA A 215 16.03 -15.55 9.06
C ALA A 215 16.28 -14.06 8.73
N ASP A 216 15.25 -13.24 8.88
CA ASP A 216 15.30 -11.78 8.73
C ASP A 216 14.42 -11.11 9.80
N PRO A 217 15.02 -10.59 10.89
CA PRO A 217 14.27 -9.87 11.93
C PRO A 217 13.51 -8.63 11.43
N ASN A 218 13.93 -8.04 10.30
CA ASN A 218 13.27 -6.88 9.67
C ASN A 218 12.12 -7.29 8.75
N ALA A 219 11.97 -8.58 8.45
CA ALA A 219 10.91 -9.04 7.56
C ALA A 219 9.52 -8.64 8.08
N VAL A 220 8.65 -8.23 7.17
CA VAL A 220 7.25 -7.91 7.38
C VAL A 220 6.42 -8.92 6.60
N VAL A 221 5.64 -9.70 7.33
CA VAL A 221 4.78 -10.74 6.74
C VAL A 221 3.38 -10.19 6.55
N LEU A 222 2.95 -10.08 5.29
CA LEU A 222 1.59 -9.76 4.91
C LEU A 222 0.81 -11.06 4.77
N GLY A 223 -0.16 -11.26 5.64
CA GLY A 223 -1.08 -12.39 5.55
C GLY A 223 -2.36 -11.96 4.84
N GLY A 224 -2.88 -12.81 3.99
CA GLY A 224 -4.16 -12.58 3.35
C GLY A 224 -4.07 -12.47 1.84
N ALA A 225 -3.68 -11.30 1.30
CA ALA A 225 -3.94 -10.96 -0.10
C ALA A 225 -5.38 -11.33 -0.49
N LEU A 226 -6.34 -11.07 0.44
CA LEU A 226 -7.70 -11.56 0.31
C LEU A 226 -8.41 -10.89 -0.86
N TYR A 227 -9.02 -11.67 -1.74
CA TYR A 227 -9.91 -11.14 -2.77
C TYR A 227 -11.07 -10.35 -2.13
N TYR A 228 -11.60 -10.90 -1.04
CA TYR A 228 -12.66 -10.32 -0.24
C TYR A 228 -13.84 -9.88 -1.09
N PHE A 229 -14.51 -10.87 -1.67
CA PHE A 229 -15.57 -10.69 -2.66
C PHE A 229 -16.67 -9.72 -2.18
N TRP A 230 -17.26 -8.99 -3.10
CA TRP A 230 -18.35 -8.05 -2.84
C TRP A 230 -19.40 -8.15 -3.95
N PRO A 231 -20.69 -8.11 -3.68
CA PRO A 231 -21.33 -7.80 -2.39
C PRO A 231 -21.46 -8.99 -1.41
N ASP A 232 -21.25 -10.23 -1.86
CA ASP A 232 -21.27 -11.41 -1.00
C ASP A 232 -19.87 -11.76 -0.52
N ASP A 233 -19.52 -11.33 0.67
CA ASP A 233 -18.23 -11.59 1.31
C ASP A 233 -18.23 -12.83 2.22
N SER A 234 -19.27 -13.66 2.16
CA SER A 234 -19.49 -14.77 3.11
C SER A 234 -18.33 -15.76 3.15
N VAL A 235 -17.80 -16.15 1.98
CA VAL A 235 -16.66 -17.08 1.85
C VAL A 235 -15.39 -16.42 2.39
N SER A 236 -15.05 -15.24 1.92
CA SER A 236 -13.82 -14.52 2.33
C SER A 236 -13.86 -14.14 3.80
N ARG A 237 -15.02 -13.78 4.33
CA ARG A 237 -15.21 -13.50 5.74
C ARG A 237 -15.02 -14.75 6.59
N SER A 238 -15.62 -15.86 6.18
CA SER A 238 -15.45 -17.16 6.85
C SER A 238 -13.98 -17.59 6.82
N PHE A 239 -13.31 -17.42 5.67
CA PHE A 239 -11.89 -17.71 5.52
C PHE A 239 -11.04 -16.89 6.49
N LEU A 240 -11.27 -15.57 6.57
CA LEU A 240 -10.58 -14.70 7.51
C LEU A 240 -10.88 -15.07 8.98
N ASP A 241 -12.13 -15.38 9.31
CA ASP A 241 -12.50 -15.85 10.65
C ASP A 241 -11.76 -17.15 11.00
N GLY A 242 -11.56 -18.04 10.01
CA GLY A 242 -10.74 -19.24 10.16
C GLY A 242 -9.29 -18.91 10.48
N ILE A 243 -8.66 -17.99 9.74
CA ILE A 243 -7.29 -17.51 10.02
C ILE A 243 -7.19 -17.04 11.47
N LEU A 244 -8.11 -16.16 11.86
CA LEU A 244 -8.06 -15.49 13.17
C LEU A 244 -8.39 -16.43 14.31
N SER A 245 -9.23 -17.46 14.09
CA SER A 245 -9.57 -18.47 15.11
C SER A 245 -8.39 -19.32 15.56
N THR A 246 -7.37 -19.48 14.70
CA THR A 246 -6.12 -20.19 15.05
C THR A 246 -5.14 -19.35 15.86
N GLY A 247 -5.42 -18.07 16.06
CA GLY A 247 -4.51 -17.09 16.64
C GLY A 247 -3.46 -16.56 15.64
N ALA A 248 -3.56 -16.90 14.34
CA ALA A 248 -2.61 -16.48 13.31
C ALA A 248 -2.65 -14.95 13.05
N GLY A 249 -3.59 -14.21 13.58
CA GLY A 249 -3.55 -12.76 13.63
C GLY A 249 -2.26 -12.19 14.24
N ASN A 250 -1.59 -12.97 15.11
CA ASN A 250 -0.27 -12.62 15.68
C ASN A 250 0.91 -13.21 14.88
N ALA A 251 0.64 -14.01 13.86
CA ALA A 251 1.63 -14.59 12.97
C ALA A 251 1.64 -13.91 11.58
N MET A 252 1.25 -12.65 11.54
CA MET A 252 1.41 -11.72 10.43
C MET A 252 1.63 -10.31 10.98
N ASP A 253 2.47 -9.53 10.32
CA ASP A 253 2.72 -8.14 10.71
C ASP A 253 1.62 -7.21 10.16
N ALA A 254 1.05 -7.52 9.00
CA ALA A 254 -0.06 -6.80 8.38
C ALA A 254 -1.05 -7.76 7.73
N LEU A 255 -2.29 -7.30 7.53
CA LEU A 255 -3.27 -7.97 6.67
C LEU A 255 -3.35 -7.28 5.33
N SER A 256 -3.32 -8.05 4.24
CA SER A 256 -3.49 -7.54 2.88
C SER A 256 -4.78 -8.02 2.23
N PHE A 257 -5.31 -7.21 1.32
CA PHE A 257 -6.56 -7.47 0.60
C PHE A 257 -6.58 -6.75 -0.75
N HIS A 258 -7.51 -7.15 -1.62
CA HIS A 258 -7.72 -6.54 -2.94
C HIS A 258 -9.04 -5.76 -2.99
N ALA A 259 -9.06 -4.68 -3.75
CA ALA A 259 -10.24 -3.82 -3.88
C ALA A 259 -10.37 -3.28 -5.31
N TYR A 260 -10.89 -4.12 -6.20
CA TYR A 260 -11.20 -3.70 -7.55
C TYR A 260 -12.55 -2.99 -7.60
N GLY A 261 -12.54 -1.72 -8.03
CA GLY A 261 -13.75 -0.97 -8.30
C GLY A 261 -14.34 -1.40 -9.63
N ALA A 262 -15.59 -1.89 -9.60
CA ALA A 262 -16.39 -1.85 -10.83
C ALA A 262 -16.77 -0.40 -11.11
N TRP A 263 -16.98 -0.07 -12.40
CA TRP A 263 -17.52 1.22 -12.81
C TRP A 263 -18.74 1.59 -11.95
N GLY A 264 -18.68 2.71 -11.24
CA GLY A 264 -19.77 3.17 -10.37
C GLY A 264 -19.83 2.59 -8.95
N ALA A 265 -18.98 1.63 -8.60
CA ALA A 265 -18.84 1.16 -7.20
C ALA A 265 -17.93 2.11 -6.42
N SER A 266 -18.47 3.26 -6.01
CA SER A 266 -17.69 4.37 -5.46
C SER A 266 -16.97 4.08 -4.15
N ASP A 267 -17.45 3.12 -3.33
CA ASP A 267 -17.01 2.97 -1.94
C ASP A 267 -16.39 1.61 -1.61
N LEU A 268 -15.93 0.86 -2.59
CA LEU A 268 -15.48 -0.51 -2.36
C LEU A 268 -14.25 -0.57 -1.44
N LEU A 269 -13.25 0.31 -1.64
CA LEU A 269 -12.08 0.39 -0.78
C LEU A 269 -12.47 0.76 0.65
N VAL A 270 -13.31 1.79 0.81
CA VAL A 270 -13.79 2.26 2.12
C VAL A 270 -14.55 1.14 2.83
N ASN A 271 -15.50 0.50 2.13
CA ASN A 271 -16.32 -0.56 2.69
C ASN A 271 -15.48 -1.77 3.15
N LYS A 272 -14.64 -2.30 2.26
CA LYS A 272 -13.76 -3.44 2.60
C LYS A 272 -12.83 -3.10 3.77
N THR A 273 -12.21 -1.94 3.75
CA THR A 273 -11.29 -1.51 4.81
C THR A 273 -11.99 -1.40 6.17
N LEU A 274 -13.15 -0.76 6.22
CA LEU A 274 -13.89 -0.59 7.47
C LEU A 274 -14.39 -1.93 8.02
N ARG A 275 -14.85 -2.85 7.16
CA ARG A 275 -15.26 -4.21 7.57
C ARG A 275 -14.07 -5.01 8.11
N LEU A 276 -12.93 -5.02 7.38
CA LEU A 276 -11.73 -5.72 7.84
C LEU A 276 -11.24 -5.14 9.18
N ARG A 277 -11.26 -3.82 9.33
CA ARG A 277 -10.92 -3.16 10.58
C ARG A 277 -11.84 -3.57 11.72
N ALA A 278 -13.17 -3.64 11.48
CA ALA A 278 -14.13 -4.08 12.48
C ALA A 278 -13.88 -5.54 12.91
N ILE A 279 -13.60 -6.45 11.97
CA ILE A 279 -13.26 -7.85 12.27
C ILE A 279 -11.97 -7.92 13.10
N LEU A 280 -10.91 -7.25 12.69
CA LEU A 280 -9.64 -7.23 13.42
C LEU A 280 -9.80 -6.66 14.84
N ASN A 281 -10.56 -5.56 14.98
CA ASN A 281 -10.82 -4.93 16.27
C ASN A 281 -11.57 -5.88 17.21
N SER A 282 -12.55 -6.64 16.70
CA SER A 282 -13.32 -7.63 17.49
C SER A 282 -12.45 -8.78 18.02
N ARG A 283 -11.26 -8.96 17.42
CA ARG A 283 -10.26 -9.97 17.82
C ARG A 283 -9.07 -9.37 18.59
N GLY A 284 -9.17 -8.10 19.03
CA GLY A 284 -8.11 -7.40 19.76
C GLY A 284 -6.91 -6.96 18.90
N LEU A 285 -7.03 -7.00 17.57
CA LEU A 285 -5.97 -6.62 16.62
C LEU A 285 -6.18 -5.17 16.11
N THR A 286 -6.44 -4.23 17.02
CA THR A 286 -6.89 -2.86 16.72
C THR A 286 -5.87 -2.05 15.90
N ASN A 287 -4.58 -2.32 16.07
CA ASN A 287 -3.50 -1.58 15.40
C ASN A 287 -2.86 -2.39 14.25
N LYS A 288 -3.48 -3.50 13.82
CA LYS A 288 -2.93 -4.29 12.71
C LYS A 288 -2.92 -3.45 11.44
N PRO A 289 -1.74 -3.21 10.82
CA PRO A 289 -1.64 -2.51 9.55
C PRO A 289 -2.46 -3.21 8.46
N LEU A 290 -3.04 -2.41 7.55
CA LEU A 290 -3.77 -2.90 6.38
C LEU A 290 -3.07 -2.42 5.11
N PHE A 291 -2.94 -3.33 4.15
CA PHE A 291 -2.48 -3.06 2.80
C PHE A 291 -3.56 -3.46 1.79
N ALA A 292 -3.92 -2.57 0.89
CA ALA A 292 -4.69 -2.91 -0.30
C ALA A 292 -3.69 -3.18 -1.44
N THR A 293 -3.25 -4.44 -1.57
CA THR A 293 -2.15 -4.82 -2.45
C THR A 293 -2.52 -4.95 -3.92
N GLU A 294 -3.81 -4.87 -4.24
CA GLU A 294 -4.32 -4.62 -5.58
C GLU A 294 -5.56 -3.73 -5.51
N ILE A 295 -5.49 -2.61 -6.20
CA ILE A 295 -6.62 -1.69 -6.41
C ILE A 295 -6.64 -1.24 -7.87
N ALA A 296 -7.80 -1.15 -8.47
CA ALA A 296 -7.98 -0.54 -9.80
C ALA A 296 -9.45 -0.23 -10.09
N ALA A 297 -9.67 0.67 -11.05
CA ALA A 297 -10.92 0.70 -11.82
C ALA A 297 -10.71 -0.08 -13.12
N THR A 298 -11.60 -1.02 -13.38
CA THR A 298 -11.50 -1.94 -14.52
C THR A 298 -12.78 -1.94 -15.35
N CYS A 299 -12.65 -2.30 -16.61
CA CYS A 299 -13.77 -2.57 -17.53
C CYS A 299 -13.38 -3.66 -18.53
N GLY A 300 -14.30 -4.10 -19.36
CA GLY A 300 -13.99 -5.05 -20.43
C GLY A 300 -14.13 -6.52 -20.05
N PHE A 301 -14.27 -6.86 -18.77
CA PHE A 301 -14.45 -8.27 -18.34
C PHE A 301 -15.84 -8.83 -18.66
N THR A 302 -16.89 -8.01 -18.47
CA THR A 302 -18.28 -8.42 -18.67
C THR A 302 -19.01 -7.60 -19.73
N ALA A 303 -18.52 -6.39 -20.05
CA ALA A 303 -19.03 -5.48 -21.03
C ALA A 303 -17.91 -4.62 -21.60
N PRO A 304 -18.04 -4.11 -22.84
CA PRO A 304 -17.05 -3.16 -23.40
C PRO A 304 -16.82 -1.96 -22.49
N CYS A 305 -15.60 -1.43 -22.50
CA CYS A 305 -15.28 -0.21 -21.78
C CYS A 305 -16.12 0.96 -22.32
N PRO A 306 -16.74 1.78 -21.44
CA PRO A 306 -17.46 2.97 -21.88
C PRO A 306 -16.49 4.00 -22.50
N PRO A 307 -16.97 4.87 -23.42
CA PRO A 307 -16.11 5.82 -24.14
C PRO A 307 -15.29 6.76 -23.24
N ASN A 308 -15.82 7.12 -22.07
CA ASN A 308 -15.18 8.01 -21.11
C ASN A 308 -14.41 7.25 -19.99
N PHE A 309 -14.11 5.96 -20.20
CA PHE A 309 -13.50 5.12 -19.17
C PHE A 309 -12.20 5.69 -18.62
N HIS A 310 -11.31 6.19 -19.50
CA HIS A 310 -10.01 6.73 -19.04
C HIS A 310 -10.16 7.95 -18.12
N GLN A 311 -11.19 8.81 -18.40
CA GLN A 311 -11.48 9.92 -17.52
C GLN A 311 -11.97 9.44 -16.16
N THR A 312 -12.85 8.47 -16.13
CA THR A 312 -13.37 7.93 -14.86
C THR A 312 -12.30 7.16 -14.11
N GLN A 313 -11.43 6.45 -14.81
CA GLN A 313 -10.27 5.79 -14.18
C GLN A 313 -9.35 6.83 -13.51
N ALA A 314 -9.15 8.00 -14.14
CA ALA A 314 -8.39 9.09 -13.57
C ALA A 314 -9.08 9.68 -12.31
N ASN A 315 -10.38 9.93 -12.37
CA ASN A 315 -11.17 10.39 -11.23
C ASN A 315 -11.09 9.39 -10.08
N TYR A 316 -11.20 8.11 -10.39
CA TYR A 316 -11.09 7.03 -9.41
C TYR A 316 -9.69 6.96 -8.81
N ALA A 317 -8.62 7.06 -9.61
CA ALA A 317 -7.24 7.04 -9.12
C ALA A 317 -6.98 8.21 -8.14
N ALA A 318 -7.38 9.43 -8.48
CA ALA A 318 -7.24 10.58 -7.60
C ALA A 318 -7.99 10.40 -6.28
N ARG A 319 -9.25 9.91 -6.33
CA ARG A 319 -10.09 9.72 -5.16
C ARG A 319 -9.59 8.61 -4.25
N ILE A 320 -9.28 7.44 -4.81
CA ILE A 320 -8.96 6.24 -4.01
C ILE A 320 -7.71 6.43 -3.15
N TYR A 321 -6.75 7.23 -3.58
CA TYR A 321 -5.56 7.55 -2.78
C TYR A 321 -5.85 8.55 -1.66
N ALA A 322 -6.77 9.48 -1.86
CA ALA A 322 -7.25 10.33 -0.77
C ALA A 322 -8.02 9.50 0.28
N GLU A 323 -8.87 8.58 -0.17
CA GLU A 323 -9.57 7.63 0.72
C GLU A 323 -8.58 6.68 1.45
N ALA A 324 -7.58 6.13 0.75
CA ALA A 324 -6.56 5.27 1.34
C ALA A 324 -5.76 5.98 2.44
N ALA A 325 -5.39 7.25 2.21
CA ALA A 325 -4.72 8.08 3.20
C ALA A 325 -5.63 8.37 4.41
N ALA A 326 -6.91 8.69 4.16
CA ALA A 326 -7.88 8.95 5.23
C ALA A 326 -8.21 7.70 6.06
N LEU A 327 -8.21 6.51 5.44
CA LEU A 327 -8.39 5.22 6.10
C LEU A 327 -7.16 4.74 6.86
N GLY A 328 -6.01 5.41 6.71
CA GLY A 328 -4.75 5.02 7.33
C GLY A 328 -4.18 3.72 6.78
N LEU A 329 -4.40 3.41 5.50
CA LEU A 329 -3.76 2.27 4.85
C LEU A 329 -2.24 2.48 4.77
N GLN A 330 -1.47 1.45 5.07
CA GLN A 330 -0.02 1.50 4.96
C GLN A 330 0.43 1.46 3.50
N GLY A 331 -0.30 0.74 2.65
CA GLY A 331 -0.09 0.65 1.21
C GLY A 331 -1.41 0.46 0.47
N ALA A 332 -1.48 1.02 -0.74
CA ALA A 332 -2.55 0.85 -1.71
C ALA A 332 -1.88 0.78 -3.08
N PHE A 333 -1.87 -0.40 -3.71
CA PHE A 333 -1.07 -0.66 -4.89
C PHE A 333 -1.97 -0.71 -6.12
N TRP A 334 -1.80 0.26 -7.01
CA TRP A 334 -2.56 0.26 -8.25
C TRP A 334 -2.16 -0.90 -9.16
N PHE A 335 -3.11 -1.70 -9.56
CA PHE A 335 -2.94 -2.83 -10.48
C PHE A 335 -3.37 -2.42 -11.90
N THR A 336 -2.44 -2.14 -12.84
CA THR A 336 -0.99 -2.17 -12.76
C THR A 336 -0.41 -0.86 -13.30
N LEU A 337 0.92 -0.66 -13.18
CA LEU A 337 1.58 0.47 -13.85
C LEU A 337 1.53 0.31 -15.36
N ALA A 338 2.03 -0.81 -15.88
CA ALA A 338 1.97 -1.21 -17.29
C ALA A 338 1.95 -2.73 -17.38
N ILE A 339 1.24 -3.29 -18.33
CA ILE A 339 1.11 -4.74 -18.51
C ILE A 339 0.89 -5.09 -19.97
N ASN A 340 1.48 -6.19 -20.39
CA ASN A 340 1.27 -6.78 -21.71
C ASN A 340 0.27 -7.96 -21.70
N ASP A 341 -0.63 -7.99 -20.70
CA ASP A 341 -1.67 -9.01 -20.60
C ASP A 341 -3.00 -8.45 -21.15
N PRO A 342 -3.54 -9.00 -22.24
CA PRO A 342 -4.80 -8.53 -22.82
C PRO A 342 -5.99 -8.54 -21.86
N GLY A 343 -5.98 -9.43 -20.85
CA GLY A 343 -7.04 -9.53 -19.84
C GLY A 343 -7.11 -8.34 -18.90
N PHE A 344 -6.01 -7.61 -18.71
CA PHE A 344 -5.89 -6.53 -17.71
C PHE A 344 -5.51 -5.18 -18.31
N GLN A 345 -5.51 -5.02 -19.62
CA GLN A 345 -5.16 -3.76 -20.28
C GLN A 345 -6.02 -2.57 -19.81
N SER A 346 -7.27 -2.82 -19.40
CA SER A 346 -8.13 -1.74 -18.91
C SER A 346 -7.63 -1.15 -17.58
N SER A 347 -6.91 -1.90 -16.76
CA SER A 347 -6.48 -1.45 -15.43
C SER A 347 -5.18 -0.64 -15.42
N GLN A 348 -4.35 -0.73 -16.46
CA GLN A 348 -3.03 -0.11 -16.48
C GLN A 348 -3.07 1.42 -16.48
N LEU A 349 -2.03 2.04 -15.90
CA LEU A 349 -1.84 3.49 -15.90
C LEU A 349 -1.09 4.00 -17.12
N ILE A 350 -0.33 3.13 -17.77
CA ILE A 350 0.53 3.44 -18.92
C ILE A 350 0.28 2.39 -19.98
N ASP A 351 -0.08 2.82 -21.19
CA ASP A 351 -0.15 1.94 -22.35
C ASP A 351 1.26 1.54 -22.79
N ASP A 352 1.45 0.25 -23.08
CA ASP A 352 2.68 -0.28 -23.66
C ASP A 352 2.39 -0.88 -25.03
N ASP A 353 2.54 -0.05 -26.07
CA ASP A 353 2.39 -0.45 -27.44
C ASP A 353 3.75 -0.85 -28.01
N ALA A 354 4.08 -2.12 -27.89
CA ALA A 354 5.35 -2.70 -28.37
C ALA A 354 6.61 -1.96 -27.90
N GLY A 355 6.59 -1.54 -26.62
CA GLY A 355 7.69 -0.80 -25.98
C GLY A 355 7.58 0.71 -26.06
N LYS A 356 6.57 1.24 -26.74
CA LYS A 356 6.21 2.67 -26.69
C LYS A 356 5.26 2.91 -25.52
N LEU A 357 5.78 3.48 -24.45
CA LEU A 357 5.01 3.80 -23.26
C LEU A 357 4.27 5.13 -23.42
N THR A 358 2.95 5.11 -23.21
CA THR A 358 2.09 6.28 -23.26
C THR A 358 1.27 6.39 -21.97
N PRO A 359 1.55 7.38 -21.09
CA PRO A 359 0.81 7.55 -19.85
C PRO A 359 -0.65 7.91 -20.13
N ARG A 360 -1.54 7.26 -19.35
CA ARG A 360 -2.98 7.58 -19.35
C ARG A 360 -3.27 8.75 -18.40
N PRO A 361 -4.45 9.38 -18.51
CA PRO A 361 -4.90 10.38 -17.54
C PRO A 361 -4.83 9.88 -16.09
N SER A 362 -5.08 8.58 -15.84
CA SER A 362 -5.00 7.97 -14.52
C SER A 362 -3.58 7.92 -13.93
N TYR A 363 -2.52 7.86 -14.77
CA TYR A 363 -1.14 7.99 -14.29
C TYR A 363 -0.87 9.39 -13.72
N TYR A 364 -1.32 10.43 -14.42
CA TYR A 364 -1.16 11.80 -13.93
C TYR A 364 -2.02 12.07 -12.69
N ALA A 365 -3.21 11.47 -12.61
CA ALA A 365 -4.03 11.50 -11.41
C ALA A 365 -3.32 10.90 -10.19
N PHE A 366 -2.68 9.75 -10.38
CA PHE A 366 -1.85 9.13 -9.35
C PHE A 366 -0.69 10.05 -8.94
N LEU A 367 0.08 10.56 -9.91
CA LEU A 367 1.25 11.42 -9.67
C LEU A 367 0.88 12.66 -8.85
N ASN A 368 -0.20 13.35 -9.22
CA ASN A 368 -0.64 14.55 -8.54
C ASN A 368 -1.18 14.26 -7.15
N SER A 369 -1.93 13.17 -6.99
CA SER A 369 -2.37 12.73 -5.65
C SER A 369 -1.18 12.42 -4.76
N ALA A 370 -0.13 11.76 -5.29
CA ALA A 370 1.09 11.48 -4.55
C ALA A 370 1.80 12.77 -4.12
N LEU A 371 1.94 13.73 -5.03
CA LEU A 371 2.56 15.03 -4.72
C LEU A 371 1.83 15.76 -3.59
N LEU A 372 0.50 15.78 -3.64
CA LEU A 372 -0.32 16.57 -2.72
C LEU A 372 -0.56 15.87 -1.38
N LEU A 373 -0.72 14.54 -1.37
CA LEU A 373 -1.11 13.78 -0.19
C LEU A 373 0.06 13.15 0.58
N GLN A 374 1.25 13.04 -0.01
CA GLN A 374 2.41 12.53 0.73
C GLN A 374 2.73 13.44 1.93
N GLY A 375 3.02 12.80 3.08
CA GLY A 375 3.33 13.50 4.32
C GLY A 375 2.12 14.15 4.99
N THR A 376 0.91 13.90 4.53
CA THR A 376 -0.32 14.38 5.17
C THR A 376 -0.79 13.44 6.28
N ARG A 377 -1.51 14.02 7.24
CA ARG A 377 -2.23 13.28 8.30
C ARG A 377 -3.70 13.64 8.23
N TYR A 378 -4.55 12.64 8.12
CA TYR A 378 -6.00 12.84 8.15
C TYR A 378 -6.46 13.40 9.49
N VAL A 379 -7.26 14.46 9.45
CA VAL A 379 -7.81 15.15 10.64
C VAL A 379 -9.32 15.36 10.54
N GLY A 380 -9.94 14.82 9.49
CA GLY A 380 -11.40 14.85 9.31
C GLY A 380 -12.14 13.87 10.23
N PRO A 381 -13.47 13.82 10.11
CA PRO A 381 -14.29 12.87 10.86
C PRO A 381 -13.98 11.42 10.43
N PRO A 382 -14.28 10.41 11.27
CA PRO A 382 -14.08 9.02 10.91
C PRO A 382 -14.71 8.69 9.56
N MET A 383 -13.97 7.97 8.71
CA MET A 383 -14.46 7.51 7.42
C MET A 383 -15.68 6.59 7.60
N LYS A 384 -16.63 6.72 6.69
CA LYS A 384 -17.86 5.91 6.66
C LYS A 384 -18.22 5.53 5.22
N VAL A 385 -18.97 4.45 5.08
CA VAL A 385 -19.62 4.12 3.80
C VAL A 385 -20.71 5.14 3.54
N LEU A 386 -20.71 5.73 2.34
CA LEU A 386 -21.73 6.71 1.95
C LEU A 386 -23.07 6.02 1.68
N ALA A 387 -24.14 6.60 2.18
CA ALA A 387 -25.49 6.21 1.81
C ALA A 387 -25.80 6.68 0.37
N ALA A 388 -26.78 6.05 -0.27
CA ALA A 388 -27.11 6.33 -1.68
C ALA A 388 -27.46 7.81 -1.96
N ASP A 389 -28.11 8.47 -1.02
CA ASP A 389 -28.44 9.91 -1.10
C ASP A 389 -27.21 10.84 -0.94
N GLN A 390 -26.09 10.33 -0.38
CA GLN A 390 -24.85 11.07 -0.20
C GLN A 390 -23.94 10.97 -1.43
N LEU A 391 -24.16 10.04 -2.35
CA LEU A 391 -23.32 9.84 -3.53
C LEU A 391 -23.39 11.03 -4.52
N ASN A 392 -24.43 11.85 -4.43
CA ASN A 392 -24.62 13.05 -5.22
C ASN A 392 -24.27 14.34 -4.45
N GLN A 393 -23.63 14.23 -3.28
CA GLN A 393 -23.22 15.35 -2.46
C GLN A 393 -21.72 15.52 -2.50
N VAL A 394 -21.25 16.77 -2.31
CA VAL A 394 -19.82 17.04 -2.18
C VAL A 394 -19.27 16.35 -0.95
N GLN A 395 -18.26 15.52 -1.15
CA GLN A 395 -17.46 14.92 -0.10
C GLN A 395 -16.24 15.78 0.15
N VAL A 396 -15.83 15.91 1.40
CA VAL A 396 -14.65 16.68 1.80
C VAL A 396 -13.81 15.85 2.75
N LEU A 397 -12.57 15.57 2.36
CA LEU A 397 -11.56 15.03 3.27
C LEU A 397 -10.62 16.14 3.71
N THR A 398 -10.25 16.14 4.99
CA THR A 398 -9.41 17.18 5.59
C THR A 398 -8.14 16.56 6.14
N PHE A 399 -7.01 17.09 5.71
CA PHE A 399 -5.69 16.65 6.12
C PHE A 399 -4.87 17.80 6.68
N HIS A 400 -4.00 17.49 7.62
CA HIS A 400 -2.93 18.39 8.04
C HIS A 400 -1.64 18.04 7.30
N LYS A 401 -0.86 19.04 6.90
CA LYS A 401 0.44 18.90 6.27
C LYS A 401 1.41 19.92 6.88
N ASP A 402 2.58 19.44 7.31
CA ASP A 402 3.56 20.30 7.99
C ASP A 402 4.22 21.32 7.05
N ARG A 403 4.19 21.07 5.75
CA ARG A 403 4.71 21.96 4.71
C ARG A 403 3.82 21.92 3.48
N SER A 404 3.45 23.07 2.98
CA SER A 404 2.75 23.22 1.69
C SER A 404 3.53 22.59 0.54
N SER A 405 2.80 22.00 -0.41
CA SER A 405 3.32 21.56 -1.70
C SER A 405 3.67 22.72 -2.63
N PHE A 406 3.16 23.93 -2.33
CA PHE A 406 3.21 25.05 -3.24
C PHE A 406 4.20 26.13 -2.78
N PRO A 407 5.13 26.56 -3.66
CA PRO A 407 6.07 27.64 -3.34
C PRO A 407 5.36 28.94 -2.93
N ALA A 408 4.17 29.21 -3.47
CA ALA A 408 3.37 30.40 -3.15
C ALA A 408 2.97 30.51 -1.68
N LEU A 409 2.95 29.39 -0.94
CA LEU A 409 2.67 29.34 0.50
C LEU A 409 3.95 29.22 1.34
N ASN A 410 5.14 29.44 0.76
CA ASN A 410 6.44 29.54 1.44
C ASN A 410 6.77 28.34 2.36
N GLY A 411 6.24 27.16 2.06
CA GLY A 411 6.42 25.96 2.88
C GLY A 411 5.76 26.03 4.25
N ALA A 412 4.76 26.89 4.43
CA ALA A 412 3.98 27.00 5.67
C ALA A 412 3.23 25.68 5.96
N PRO A 413 2.90 25.41 7.23
CA PRO A 413 1.93 24.38 7.59
C PRO A 413 0.57 24.71 6.99
N VAL A 414 -0.11 23.68 6.46
CA VAL A 414 -1.39 23.87 5.78
C VAL A 414 -2.43 22.84 6.20
N THR A 415 -3.69 23.22 6.07
CA THR A 415 -4.81 22.29 5.96
C THR A 415 -5.07 22.03 4.49
N LEU A 416 -4.98 20.73 4.08
CA LEU A 416 -5.33 20.30 2.75
C LEU A 416 -6.75 19.75 2.76
N TYR A 417 -7.60 20.31 1.92
CA TYR A 417 -8.94 19.81 1.64
C TYR A 417 -8.95 19.11 0.30
N VAL A 418 -9.58 17.93 0.25
CA VAL A 418 -9.84 17.17 -0.98
C VAL A 418 -11.35 17.06 -1.17
N LEU A 419 -11.85 17.57 -2.28
CA LEU A 419 -13.29 17.70 -2.54
C LEU A 419 -13.66 16.98 -3.84
N TRP A 420 -14.73 16.19 -3.82
CA TRP A 420 -15.30 15.55 -5.02
C TRP A 420 -16.79 15.23 -4.82
N VAL A 421 -17.47 14.89 -5.93
CA VAL A 421 -18.82 14.33 -5.90
C VAL A 421 -18.76 12.92 -6.49
N PRO A 422 -19.12 11.86 -5.74
CA PRO A 422 -18.89 10.47 -6.18
C PRO A 422 -19.53 10.05 -7.50
N GLN A 423 -20.71 10.56 -7.83
CA GLN A 423 -21.50 10.10 -8.99
C GLN A 423 -21.92 11.21 -9.96
N ILE A 424 -21.41 12.42 -9.85
CA ILE A 424 -21.80 13.54 -10.72
C ILE A 424 -20.63 14.01 -11.56
N ASP A 425 -20.80 13.99 -12.89
CA ASP A 425 -19.82 14.54 -13.84
C ASP A 425 -19.96 16.06 -14.01
N PHE A 426 -21.13 16.64 -13.67
CA PHE A 426 -21.35 18.07 -13.77
C PHE A 426 -20.89 18.81 -12.53
N PRO A 427 -20.20 19.95 -12.68
CA PRO A 427 -19.73 20.72 -11.52
C PRO A 427 -20.88 21.23 -10.66
N GLN A 428 -20.76 21.05 -9.35
CA GLN A 428 -21.61 21.68 -8.33
C GLN A 428 -20.84 22.81 -7.66
N LEU A 429 -21.48 23.97 -7.47
CA LEU A 429 -20.89 25.04 -6.69
C LEU A 429 -20.90 24.67 -5.21
N TYR A 430 -19.72 24.68 -4.59
CA TYR A 430 -19.52 24.42 -3.16
C TYR A 430 -18.71 25.55 -2.54
N ASN A 431 -19.16 26.08 -1.41
CA ASN A 431 -18.42 27.07 -0.65
C ASN A 431 -17.62 26.38 0.47
N LEU A 432 -16.32 26.16 0.22
CA LEU A 432 -15.44 25.59 1.21
C LEU A 432 -15.25 26.58 2.37
N GLN A 433 -15.59 26.14 3.59
CA GLN A 433 -15.41 26.96 4.80
C GLN A 433 -13.93 26.99 5.18
N VAL A 434 -13.37 28.17 5.36
CA VAL A 434 -11.98 28.44 5.72
C VAL A 434 -11.94 29.56 6.78
N PRO A 435 -10.83 29.78 7.48
CA PRO A 435 -10.66 30.98 8.30
C PRO A 435 -10.82 32.25 7.44
N PRO A 436 -11.52 33.28 7.91
CA PRO A 436 -11.66 34.56 7.20
C PRO A 436 -10.30 35.15 6.82
N GLY A 437 -10.14 35.56 5.55
CA GLY A 437 -8.89 36.11 5.02
C GLY A 437 -7.79 35.06 4.76
N ALA A 438 -8.13 33.76 4.78
CA ALA A 438 -7.17 32.68 4.59
C ALA A 438 -6.45 32.76 3.24
N GLN A 439 -5.12 32.59 3.28
CA GLN A 439 -4.33 32.39 2.06
C GLN A 439 -4.43 30.93 1.63
N ALA A 440 -4.75 30.73 0.36
CA ALA A 440 -4.95 29.39 -0.18
C ALA A 440 -4.44 29.26 -1.61
N VAL A 441 -4.01 28.03 -1.94
CA VAL A 441 -3.72 27.58 -3.31
C VAL A 441 -4.67 26.46 -3.65
N CYS A 442 -5.35 26.60 -4.78
CA CYS A 442 -6.19 25.58 -5.38
C CYS A 442 -5.43 24.84 -6.45
N ALA A 443 -5.56 23.53 -6.46
CA ALA A 443 -5.21 22.67 -7.58
C ALA A 443 -6.51 22.18 -8.20
N ASP A 444 -6.87 22.83 -9.29
CA ASP A 444 -7.96 22.40 -10.14
C ASP A 444 -7.38 21.59 -11.28
N GLU A 445 -7.96 20.47 -11.47
CA GLU A 445 -7.77 19.60 -12.61
C GLU A 445 -6.31 19.32 -13.00
N LEU A 446 -6.07 18.09 -13.09
CA LEU A 446 -5.25 17.54 -14.14
C LEU A 446 -5.77 18.14 -15.44
N ASN A 447 -4.95 18.86 -16.18
CA ASN A 447 -5.28 19.15 -17.56
C ASN A 447 -5.25 17.81 -18.30
N LEU A 448 -6.37 17.09 -18.25
CA LEU A 448 -6.55 15.77 -18.84
C LEU A 448 -6.88 15.89 -20.34
N ASN A 449 -6.58 17.04 -20.97
CA ASN A 449 -6.75 17.18 -22.39
C ASN A 449 -5.79 16.22 -23.11
N PRO A 450 -6.27 15.12 -23.71
CA PRO A 450 -5.42 14.16 -24.41
C PRO A 450 -4.74 14.75 -25.65
N HIS A 451 -5.13 15.96 -26.04
CA HIS A 451 -4.58 16.72 -27.17
C HIS A 451 -3.62 17.83 -26.74
N ASP A 452 -3.33 17.97 -25.44
CA ASP A 452 -2.33 18.90 -24.97
C ASP A 452 -0.93 18.38 -25.39
N PRO A 453 -0.14 19.16 -26.15
CA PRO A 453 1.19 18.75 -26.60
C PRO A 453 2.20 18.62 -25.44
N ASP A 454 1.88 19.12 -24.23
CA ASP A 454 2.70 18.96 -23.04
C ASP A 454 1.96 18.13 -21.97
N PRO A 455 1.99 16.79 -22.08
CA PRO A 455 1.34 15.90 -21.12
C PRO A 455 1.99 15.92 -19.73
N LEU A 456 3.11 16.61 -19.57
CA LEU A 456 3.81 16.79 -18.29
C LEU A 456 3.34 18.06 -17.57
N GLN A 457 2.33 18.77 -18.08
CA GLN A 457 1.81 19.92 -17.39
C GLN A 457 1.31 19.54 -16.01
N GLN A 458 1.99 20.11 -15.04
CA GLN A 458 1.60 20.06 -13.64
C GLN A 458 0.16 20.59 -13.49
N PRO A 459 -0.59 20.13 -12.48
CA PRO A 459 -1.93 20.66 -12.22
C PRO A 459 -1.88 22.18 -12.19
N HIS A 460 -2.90 22.82 -12.75
CA HIS A 460 -3.05 24.25 -12.68
C HIS A 460 -3.20 24.69 -11.21
N PHE A 461 -2.14 25.26 -10.70
CA PHE A 461 -2.11 25.84 -9.36
C PHE A 461 -2.38 27.33 -9.49
N TYR A 462 -3.34 27.84 -8.71
CA TYR A 462 -3.59 29.25 -8.64
C TYR A 462 -3.97 29.68 -7.23
N MET A 463 -3.69 30.94 -6.93
CA MET A 463 -4.13 31.53 -5.66
C MET A 463 -5.65 31.62 -5.66
N CYS A 464 -6.28 31.06 -4.65
CA CYS A 464 -7.72 31.08 -4.46
C CYS A 464 -8.10 31.56 -3.05
N SER A 465 -7.28 32.43 -2.48
CA SER A 465 -7.45 32.96 -1.13
C SER A 465 -8.82 33.61 -0.92
N ASP A 466 -9.30 33.58 0.32
CA ASP A 466 -10.49 34.31 0.73
C ASP A 466 -10.19 35.84 0.77
N THR A 467 -10.34 36.49 -0.37
CA THR A 467 -9.99 37.90 -0.56
C THR A 467 -11.04 38.89 -0.04
N ASN A 468 -12.28 38.44 0.12
CA ASN A 468 -13.40 39.24 0.63
C ASN A 468 -13.60 39.03 2.15
N ASN A 469 -12.82 38.14 2.76
CA ASN A 469 -12.80 37.90 4.20
C ASN A 469 -14.15 37.36 4.75
N ASP A 470 -14.90 36.64 3.93
CA ASP A 470 -16.19 36.05 4.31
C ASP A 470 -16.06 34.61 4.87
N GLY A 471 -14.85 34.07 4.91
CA GLY A 471 -14.58 32.71 5.38
C GLY A 471 -14.96 31.62 4.38
N MET A 472 -15.05 31.94 3.07
CA MET A 472 -15.46 30.99 2.05
C MET A 472 -14.55 31.03 0.82
N ILE A 473 -14.26 29.86 0.29
CA ILE A 473 -13.64 29.70 -1.03
C ILE A 473 -14.60 28.95 -1.92
N PRO A 474 -15.22 29.60 -2.93
CA PRO A 474 -16.14 28.96 -3.84
C PRO A 474 -15.40 28.00 -4.78
N ARG A 475 -15.90 26.78 -4.93
CA ARG A 475 -15.33 25.72 -5.77
C ARG A 475 -16.36 25.09 -6.65
N ALA A 476 -16.02 24.86 -7.93
CA ALA A 476 -16.80 24.00 -8.81
C ALA A 476 -16.30 22.57 -8.65
N VAL A 477 -17.10 21.69 -8.05
CA VAL A 477 -16.72 20.33 -7.66
C VAL A 477 -17.51 19.31 -8.46
N ASN A 478 -16.80 18.34 -9.04
CA ASN A 478 -17.36 17.21 -9.79
C ASN A 478 -16.72 15.88 -9.35
N GLY A 479 -16.79 14.86 -10.17
CA GLY A 479 -16.20 13.55 -9.88
C GLY A 479 -14.68 13.53 -9.79
N LEU A 480 -14.00 14.51 -10.41
CA LEU A 480 -12.55 14.67 -10.29
C LEU A 480 -12.22 15.44 -9.00
N PRO A 481 -11.43 14.84 -8.07
CA PRO A 481 -11.05 15.52 -6.84
C PRO A 481 -10.35 16.86 -7.06
N LYS A 482 -10.77 17.87 -6.30
CA LYS A 482 -10.16 19.19 -6.20
C LYS A 482 -9.37 19.26 -4.90
N TYR A 483 -8.21 19.91 -4.95
CA TYR A 483 -7.34 20.06 -3.79
C TYR A 483 -7.21 21.54 -3.44
N VAL A 484 -7.31 21.87 -2.15
CA VAL A 484 -7.15 23.23 -1.65
C VAL A 484 -6.22 23.19 -0.44
N GLU A 485 -5.01 23.75 -0.57
CA GLU A 485 -4.12 23.98 0.57
C GLU A 485 -4.38 25.38 1.15
N VAL A 486 -4.70 25.42 2.44
CA VAL A 486 -4.99 26.65 3.20
C VAL A 486 -3.96 26.80 4.30
N ILE A 487 -3.32 27.97 4.43
CA ILE A 487 -2.40 28.27 5.55
C ILE A 487 -3.20 28.22 6.86
N GLN A 488 -2.61 27.57 7.87
CA GLN A 488 -3.18 27.48 9.22
C GLN A 488 -3.02 28.77 10.03
#